data_5b5f1b7d4c5a3782136cd832b5477e3e
#
_entry.id   5b5f1b7d4c5a3782136cd832b5477e3e
#
_cell.length_a   1.000
_cell.length_b   1.000
_cell.length_c   1.000
_cell.angle_alpha   90.00
_cell.angle_beta   90.00
_cell.angle_gamma   90.00
#
_symmetry.space_group_name_H-M   'P 1'
#
loop_
_entity.id
_entity.type
_entity.pdbx_description
1 polymer ?
#
loop_
_entity_poly.entity_id
_entity_poly.type
_entity_poly.pdbx_seq_one_letter_code
_entity_poly.pdbx_strand_id
1 'polypeptide(L)'
;EMMNYPGVLFDDDEVLKKIAWAKHFNKPVDGHAPGLRGADAKKYIAAGISTDHECFSYDEAKEKLDYGMKILIREGSAAKNFEALIDLLPEHFENMMFCSDDKHPDDLILGHINQLCARAVAKGIDVYKVLQAACINPVKHYNMNVGLLQENDPADFSVVTDLTSFNVTKTYIDGKLVSKNNKTLISSVHEELVNNFNCSIISADQIKVPSISENVKVIEVEDGQLITKKGAAQLNAVNGFLESDAAQDVLKIVVVNRYFNAPPSVAFVKNYGLEQGALASCVAHDSHNIIAVGVSDEDIVKAINLVIRHKGGVSLANETEELVLPLPVAGIMSEKNGYEVASAYEKLDLR
;
A
#
# COMPACT_ATOMS: atom_id res chain seq x y z
N GLU A 1 11.09 1.26 8.55
CA GLU A 1 10.90 -0.03 7.87
C GLU A 1 12.12 -0.38 7.01
N MET A 2 12.53 -1.63 7.06
CA MET A 2 13.68 -2.13 6.27
C MET A 2 13.17 -3.03 5.14
N MET A 3 12.76 -2.41 4.03
CA MET A 3 12.27 -3.07 2.83
C MET A 3 13.39 -3.75 2.03
N ASN A 4 14.60 -3.17 2.04
CA ASN A 4 15.74 -3.74 1.31
C ASN A 4 16.37 -4.90 2.09
N TYR A 5 15.61 -6.01 2.28
CA TYR A 5 16.17 -7.19 2.93
C TYR A 5 17.36 -7.81 2.16
N PRO A 6 17.43 -7.79 0.82
CA PRO A 6 18.65 -8.22 0.14
C PRO A 6 19.89 -7.43 0.56
N GLY A 7 19.77 -6.12 0.74
CA GLY A 7 20.87 -5.29 1.24
C GLY A 7 21.33 -5.70 2.64
N VAL A 8 20.40 -6.13 3.51
CA VAL A 8 20.77 -6.71 4.82
C VAL A 8 21.50 -8.03 4.65
N LEU A 9 21.02 -8.91 3.76
CA LEU A 9 21.61 -10.22 3.53
C LEU A 9 23.00 -10.15 2.90
N PHE A 10 23.28 -9.13 2.09
CA PHE A 10 24.57 -8.92 1.44
C PHE A 10 25.46 -7.91 2.16
N ASP A 11 25.07 -7.51 3.39
CA ASP A 11 25.84 -6.60 4.26
C ASP A 11 26.12 -5.22 3.59
N ASP A 12 25.14 -4.66 2.89
CA ASP A 12 25.23 -3.34 2.28
C ASP A 12 25.40 -2.26 3.35
N ASP A 13 26.50 -1.51 3.26
CA ASP A 13 26.89 -0.51 4.26
C ASP A 13 25.83 0.57 4.47
N GLU A 14 25.17 1.05 3.41
CA GLU A 14 24.15 2.10 3.52
C GLU A 14 22.87 1.57 4.18
N VAL A 15 22.52 0.33 3.93
CA VAL A 15 21.39 -0.34 4.57
C VAL A 15 21.69 -0.54 6.06
N LEU A 16 22.86 -1.06 6.40
CA LEU A 16 23.25 -1.31 7.80
C LEU A 16 23.39 0.00 8.61
N LYS A 17 23.86 1.09 7.99
CA LYS A 17 23.87 2.43 8.62
C LYS A 17 22.48 2.90 9.02
N LYS A 18 21.45 2.67 8.20
CA LYS A 18 20.05 3.04 8.52
C LYS A 18 19.55 2.30 9.77
N ILE A 19 19.86 1.00 9.86
CA ILE A 19 19.53 0.18 11.03
C ILE A 19 20.28 0.68 12.27
N ALA A 20 21.58 1.01 12.12
CA ALA A 20 22.39 1.54 13.22
C ALA A 20 21.83 2.88 13.75
N TRP A 21 21.37 3.77 12.87
CA TRP A 21 20.73 5.03 13.28
C TRP A 21 19.41 4.81 14.00
N ALA A 22 18.56 3.88 13.55
CA ALA A 22 17.34 3.53 14.28
C ALA A 22 17.65 3.04 15.71
N LYS A 23 18.65 2.17 15.85
CA LYS A 23 19.13 1.70 17.15
C LYS A 23 19.68 2.84 18.02
N HIS A 24 20.46 3.76 17.44
CA HIS A 24 20.99 4.92 18.14
C HIS A 24 19.87 5.78 18.75
N PHE A 25 18.77 5.96 18.04
CA PHE A 25 17.60 6.70 18.53
C PHE A 25 16.60 5.86 19.31
N ASN A 26 16.95 4.62 19.67
CA ASN A 26 16.07 3.68 20.38
C ASN A 26 14.71 3.50 19.69
N LYS A 27 14.73 3.41 18.36
CA LYS A 27 13.54 3.14 17.55
C LYS A 27 13.53 1.69 17.12
N PRO A 28 12.38 0.98 17.17
CA PRO A 28 12.25 -0.33 16.57
C PRO A 28 12.44 -0.23 15.04
N VAL A 29 12.93 -1.30 14.44
CA VAL A 29 13.04 -1.41 12.98
C VAL A 29 12.03 -2.43 12.52
N ASP A 30 11.05 -1.99 11.76
CA ASP A 30 10.08 -2.86 11.12
C ASP A 30 10.69 -3.55 9.91
N GLY A 31 10.22 -4.77 9.65
CA GLY A 31 10.62 -5.58 8.53
C GLY A 31 9.58 -5.65 7.42
N HIS A 32 10.08 -5.97 6.24
CA HIS A 32 9.34 -6.19 5.02
C HIS A 32 10.12 -7.25 4.22
N ALA A 33 9.82 -8.52 4.44
CA ALA A 33 10.62 -9.61 3.88
C ALA A 33 9.74 -10.81 3.48
N PRO A 34 8.88 -10.64 2.43
CA PRO A 34 7.95 -11.67 1.99
C PRO A 34 8.72 -12.93 1.54
N GLY A 35 8.32 -14.08 2.04
CA GLY A 35 8.90 -15.37 1.69
C GLY A 35 10.30 -15.64 2.25
N LEU A 36 10.87 -14.75 3.04
CA LEU A 36 12.21 -14.93 3.62
C LEU A 36 12.17 -15.97 4.76
N ARG A 37 12.97 -17.02 4.65
CA ARG A 37 12.97 -18.16 5.59
C ARG A 37 14.38 -18.64 5.93
N GLY A 38 14.48 -19.56 6.90
CA GLY A 38 15.70 -20.29 7.22
C GLY A 38 16.84 -19.40 7.75
N ALA A 39 18.03 -19.64 7.25
CA ALA A 39 19.25 -18.93 7.64
C ALA A 39 19.16 -17.42 7.29
N ASP A 40 18.53 -17.09 6.17
CA ASP A 40 18.38 -15.71 5.71
C ASP A 40 17.43 -14.93 6.62
N ALA A 41 16.31 -15.53 7.04
CA ALA A 41 15.42 -14.92 8.03
C ALA A 41 16.15 -14.68 9.36
N LYS A 42 16.96 -15.64 9.82
CA LYS A 42 17.78 -15.45 11.02
C LYS A 42 18.80 -14.32 10.88
N LYS A 43 19.46 -14.21 9.73
CA LYS A 43 20.40 -13.10 9.45
C LYS A 43 19.69 -11.75 9.48
N TYR A 44 18.53 -11.66 8.86
CA TYR A 44 17.69 -10.47 8.84
C TYR A 44 17.28 -10.03 10.25
N ILE A 45 16.80 -10.97 11.08
CA ILE A 45 16.43 -10.73 12.48
C ILE A 45 17.65 -10.30 13.30
N ALA A 46 18.80 -10.99 13.13
CA ALA A 46 20.04 -10.69 13.85
C ALA A 46 20.57 -9.28 13.56
N ALA A 47 20.29 -8.71 12.38
CA ALA A 47 20.61 -7.34 12.06
C ALA A 47 19.81 -6.33 12.92
N GLY A 48 18.75 -6.78 13.59
CA GLY A 48 17.93 -5.99 14.53
C GLY A 48 16.58 -5.55 13.99
N ILE A 49 16.13 -6.20 12.94
CA ILE A 49 14.76 -6.05 12.44
C ILE A 49 13.84 -6.87 13.33
N SER A 50 12.79 -6.26 13.87
CA SER A 50 12.00 -6.78 14.98
C SER A 50 10.61 -7.28 14.62
N THR A 51 10.10 -6.92 13.44
CA THR A 51 8.77 -7.28 12.97
C THR A 51 8.79 -7.73 11.52
N ASP A 52 7.69 -8.35 11.06
CA ASP A 52 7.36 -8.52 9.64
C ASP A 52 5.84 -8.51 9.46
N HIS A 53 5.36 -7.81 8.43
CA HIS A 53 3.94 -7.73 8.06
C HIS A 53 3.66 -8.35 6.68
N GLU A 54 4.70 -8.86 6.00
CA GLU A 54 4.61 -9.40 4.65
C GLU A 54 4.54 -10.93 4.59
N CYS A 55 4.50 -11.61 5.73
CA CYS A 55 4.29 -13.06 5.72
C CYS A 55 2.96 -13.41 5.06
N PHE A 56 2.99 -14.29 4.06
CA PHE A 56 1.78 -14.72 3.34
C PHE A 56 1.39 -16.18 3.61
N SER A 57 2.14 -16.91 4.44
CA SER A 57 1.81 -18.27 4.84
C SER A 57 2.00 -18.50 6.34
N TYR A 58 1.22 -19.44 6.88
CA TYR A 58 1.29 -19.87 8.26
C TYR A 58 2.72 -20.32 8.65
N ASP A 59 3.33 -21.18 7.83
CA ASP A 59 4.65 -21.75 8.11
C ASP A 59 5.76 -20.70 8.12
N GLU A 60 5.70 -19.70 7.26
CA GLU A 60 6.64 -18.60 7.23
C GLU A 60 6.55 -17.76 8.50
N ALA A 61 5.33 -17.35 8.86
CA ALA A 61 5.10 -16.55 10.05
C ALA A 61 5.46 -17.29 11.33
N LYS A 62 5.11 -18.58 11.43
CA LYS A 62 5.45 -19.45 12.56
C LYS A 62 6.96 -19.56 12.73
N GLU A 63 7.69 -19.77 11.65
CA GLU A 63 9.15 -19.86 11.68
C GLU A 63 9.80 -18.56 12.16
N LYS A 64 9.33 -17.39 11.69
CA LYS A 64 9.83 -16.08 12.13
C LYS A 64 9.50 -15.80 13.59
N LEU A 65 8.29 -16.20 14.07
CA LEU A 65 7.93 -16.16 15.49
C LEU A 65 8.88 -17.02 16.34
N ASP A 66 9.19 -18.24 15.89
CA ASP A 66 10.13 -19.14 16.58
C ASP A 66 11.56 -18.58 16.66
N TYR A 67 11.94 -17.71 15.73
CA TYR A 67 13.20 -16.96 15.75
C TYR A 67 13.14 -15.68 16.59
N GLY A 68 12.00 -15.38 17.24
CA GLY A 68 11.81 -14.22 18.12
C GLY A 68 11.38 -12.94 17.40
N MET A 69 11.03 -12.99 16.11
CA MET A 69 10.43 -11.86 15.39
C MET A 69 8.95 -11.72 15.76
N LYS A 70 8.43 -10.51 15.79
CA LYS A 70 7.00 -10.26 15.93
C LYS A 70 6.34 -10.22 14.56
N ILE A 71 5.12 -10.73 14.48
CA ILE A 71 4.35 -10.78 13.22
C ILE A 71 3.14 -9.87 13.29
N LEU A 72 2.96 -9.08 12.24
CA LEU A 72 1.79 -8.24 12.07
C LEU A 72 0.83 -8.89 11.07
N ILE A 73 -0.41 -9.12 11.51
CA ILE A 73 -1.49 -9.51 10.62
C ILE A 73 -1.98 -8.24 9.91
N ARG A 74 -1.82 -8.24 8.59
CA ARG A 74 -2.06 -7.10 7.71
C ARG A 74 -3.36 -7.26 6.92
N GLU A 75 -4.19 -6.22 6.89
CA GLU A 75 -5.37 -6.11 6.03
C GLU A 75 -5.39 -4.74 5.33
N GLY A 76 -4.52 -4.61 4.33
CA GLY A 76 -4.57 -3.50 3.38
C GLY A 76 -5.70 -3.65 2.36
N SER A 77 -5.73 -2.81 1.35
CA SER A 77 -6.69 -2.97 0.26
C SER A 77 -6.22 -4.04 -0.74
N ALA A 78 -4.95 -4.04 -1.12
CA ALA A 78 -4.39 -5.02 -2.05
C ALA A 78 -3.81 -6.26 -1.34
N ALA A 79 -3.02 -6.09 -0.29
CA ALA A 79 -2.34 -7.19 0.38
C ALA A 79 -3.03 -7.53 1.70
N LYS A 80 -3.45 -8.79 1.83
CA LYS A 80 -4.25 -9.30 2.96
C LYS A 80 -3.69 -10.65 3.38
N ASN A 81 -3.34 -10.80 4.66
CA ASN A 81 -2.82 -12.06 5.19
C ASN A 81 -3.56 -12.56 6.44
N PHE A 82 -4.70 -11.94 6.79
CA PHE A 82 -5.46 -12.32 7.98
C PHE A 82 -5.80 -13.82 7.99
N GLU A 83 -6.40 -14.32 6.92
CA GLU A 83 -6.84 -15.72 6.87
C GLU A 83 -5.67 -16.72 6.94
N ALA A 84 -4.52 -16.35 6.41
CA ALA A 84 -3.32 -17.19 6.46
C ALA A 84 -2.66 -17.24 7.85
N LEU A 85 -2.78 -16.17 8.65
CA LEU A 85 -1.98 -16.01 9.86
C LEU A 85 -2.79 -16.04 11.16
N ILE A 86 -4.11 -15.82 11.11
CA ILE A 86 -4.91 -15.63 12.31
C ILE A 86 -4.91 -16.83 13.26
N ASP A 87 -4.73 -18.04 12.74
CA ASP A 87 -4.69 -19.26 13.53
C ASP A 87 -3.42 -19.37 14.43
N LEU A 88 -2.41 -18.51 14.20
CA LEU A 88 -1.24 -18.37 15.08
C LEU A 88 -1.56 -17.55 16.33
N LEU A 89 -2.55 -16.65 16.27
CA LEU A 89 -2.83 -15.70 17.34
C LEU A 89 -3.13 -16.36 18.70
N PRO A 90 -3.89 -17.46 18.82
CA PRO A 90 -4.19 -18.07 20.11
C PRO A 90 -2.96 -18.45 20.92
N GLU A 91 -1.89 -18.88 20.26
CA GLU A 91 -0.66 -19.34 20.93
C GLU A 91 0.43 -18.26 21.00
N HIS A 92 0.44 -17.31 20.04
CA HIS A 92 1.49 -16.30 19.88
C HIS A 92 1.03 -14.86 20.11
N PHE A 93 -0.13 -14.66 20.75
CA PHE A 93 -0.77 -13.34 20.91
C PHE A 93 0.15 -12.27 21.50
N GLU A 94 1.14 -12.61 22.31
CA GLU A 94 2.09 -11.67 22.90
C GLU A 94 3.10 -11.10 21.87
N ASN A 95 3.32 -11.85 20.78
CA ASN A 95 4.25 -11.51 19.72
C ASN A 95 3.56 -11.22 18.38
N MET A 96 2.25 -11.01 18.39
CA MET A 96 1.48 -10.65 17.20
C MET A 96 0.77 -9.31 17.39
N MET A 97 0.58 -8.60 16.29
CA MET A 97 -0.13 -7.33 16.22
C MET A 97 -1.03 -7.30 14.98
N PHE A 98 -1.94 -6.34 14.91
CA PHE A 98 -2.70 -6.05 13.70
C PHE A 98 -2.20 -4.77 13.06
N CYS A 99 -2.19 -4.72 11.73
CA CYS A 99 -1.96 -3.50 10.96
C CYS A 99 -2.85 -3.45 9.72
N SER A 100 -2.94 -2.30 9.10
CA SER A 100 -3.64 -2.12 7.83
C SER A 100 -2.68 -1.92 6.67
N ASP A 101 -1.52 -1.33 6.94
CA ASP A 101 -0.59 -0.90 5.91
C ASP A 101 -1.31 -0.04 4.85
N ASP A 102 -1.10 -0.27 3.55
CA ASP A 102 -1.73 0.49 2.48
C ASP A 102 -3.23 0.17 2.37
N LYS A 103 -4.04 0.97 3.05
CA LYS A 103 -5.50 0.86 3.00
C LYS A 103 -6.09 2.06 2.27
N HIS A 104 -6.82 1.80 1.20
CA HIS A 104 -7.48 2.83 0.39
C HIS A 104 -8.58 3.56 1.19
N PRO A 105 -8.87 4.83 0.87
CA PRO A 105 -9.83 5.63 1.62
C PRO A 105 -11.24 5.05 1.66
N ASP A 106 -11.71 4.43 0.59
CA ASP A 106 -13.00 3.77 0.46
C ASP A 106 -13.10 2.54 1.39
N ASP A 107 -12.07 1.71 1.47
CA ASP A 107 -11.99 0.63 2.44
C ASP A 107 -11.88 1.15 3.89
N LEU A 108 -11.15 2.25 4.10
CA LEU A 108 -10.91 2.81 5.42
C LEU A 108 -12.18 3.35 6.07
N ILE A 109 -13.10 3.93 5.30
CA ILE A 109 -14.39 4.41 5.82
C ILE A 109 -15.32 3.28 6.26
N LEU A 110 -15.11 2.05 5.77
CA LEU A 110 -15.87 0.87 6.18
C LEU A 110 -15.41 0.33 7.52
N GLY A 111 -14.15 0.54 7.89
CA GLY A 111 -13.56 0.13 9.16
C GLY A 111 -12.05 -0.06 9.07
N HIS A 112 -11.46 -0.35 10.24
CA HIS A 112 -10.01 -0.47 10.38
C HIS A 112 -9.66 -1.68 11.27
N ILE A 113 -8.75 -1.54 12.23
CA ILE A 113 -8.34 -2.61 13.16
C ILE A 113 -9.54 -3.22 13.93
N ASN A 114 -10.59 -2.46 14.17
CA ASN A 114 -11.82 -2.95 14.79
C ASN A 114 -12.47 -4.11 14.01
N GLN A 115 -12.40 -4.10 12.67
CA GLN A 115 -12.89 -5.21 11.85
C GLN A 115 -12.04 -6.48 12.00
N LEU A 116 -10.71 -6.34 12.14
CA LEU A 116 -9.83 -7.48 12.41
C LEU A 116 -10.14 -8.09 13.78
N CYS A 117 -10.40 -7.25 14.78
CA CYS A 117 -10.83 -7.71 16.10
C CYS A 117 -12.15 -8.50 16.01
N ALA A 118 -13.15 -7.98 15.32
CA ALA A 118 -14.44 -8.64 15.16
C ALA A 118 -14.29 -10.00 14.44
N ARG A 119 -13.52 -10.06 13.36
CA ARG A 119 -13.25 -11.30 12.62
C ARG A 119 -12.50 -12.33 13.48
N ALA A 120 -11.52 -11.90 14.26
CA ALA A 120 -10.76 -12.79 15.15
C ALA A 120 -11.65 -13.40 16.23
N VAL A 121 -12.51 -12.60 16.88
CA VAL A 121 -13.47 -13.08 17.87
C VAL A 121 -14.52 -14.00 17.23
N ALA A 122 -14.98 -13.71 16.03
CA ALA A 122 -15.93 -14.57 15.29
C ALA A 122 -15.33 -15.95 14.95
N LYS A 123 -14.00 -16.06 14.83
CA LYS A 123 -13.29 -17.36 14.71
C LYS A 123 -13.11 -18.07 16.06
N GLY A 124 -13.63 -17.54 17.16
CA GLY A 124 -13.55 -18.16 18.48
C GLY A 124 -12.29 -17.85 19.27
N ILE A 125 -11.48 -16.88 18.83
CA ILE A 125 -10.28 -16.46 19.57
C ILE A 125 -10.71 -15.64 20.78
N ASP A 126 -10.06 -15.91 21.93
CA ASP A 126 -10.29 -15.20 23.18
C ASP A 126 -10.15 -13.68 23.00
N VAL A 127 -11.17 -12.93 23.41
CA VAL A 127 -11.25 -11.48 23.20
C VAL A 127 -10.08 -10.72 23.83
N TYR A 128 -9.55 -11.19 24.96
CA TYR A 128 -8.44 -10.51 25.64
C TYR A 128 -7.12 -10.72 24.88
N LYS A 129 -6.94 -11.88 24.23
CA LYS A 129 -5.79 -12.09 23.33
C LYS A 129 -5.89 -11.21 22.09
N VAL A 130 -7.09 -11.03 21.54
CA VAL A 130 -7.34 -10.11 20.43
C VAL A 130 -7.03 -8.67 20.84
N LEU A 131 -7.50 -8.22 22.00
CA LEU A 131 -7.22 -6.87 22.52
C LEU A 131 -5.73 -6.68 22.85
N GLN A 132 -5.06 -7.72 23.34
CA GLN A 132 -3.61 -7.68 23.54
C GLN A 132 -2.89 -7.36 22.21
N ALA A 133 -3.21 -8.07 21.15
CA ALA A 133 -2.59 -7.88 19.84
C ALA A 133 -2.99 -6.54 19.17
N ALA A 134 -4.22 -6.09 19.37
CA ALA A 134 -4.73 -4.87 18.75
C ALA A 134 -4.30 -3.57 19.46
N CYS A 135 -4.18 -3.59 20.79
CA CYS A 135 -4.03 -2.37 21.60
C CYS A 135 -2.72 -2.34 22.38
N ILE A 136 -2.39 -3.42 23.11
CA ILE A 136 -1.28 -3.40 24.08
C ILE A 136 0.06 -3.60 23.38
N ASN A 137 0.15 -4.60 22.51
CA ASN A 137 1.41 -4.93 21.84
C ASN A 137 1.95 -3.80 20.97
N PRO A 138 1.13 -3.11 20.13
CA PRO A 138 1.62 -1.96 19.36
C PRO A 138 2.18 -0.85 20.25
N VAL A 139 1.46 -0.48 21.31
CA VAL A 139 1.89 0.58 22.23
C VAL A 139 3.23 0.26 22.86
N LYS A 140 3.39 -0.97 23.36
CA LYS A 140 4.65 -1.43 23.98
C LYS A 140 5.79 -1.54 22.97
N HIS A 141 5.51 -2.07 21.79
CA HIS A 141 6.54 -2.30 20.77
C HIS A 141 7.11 -1.01 20.19
N TYR A 142 6.21 -0.07 19.86
CA TYR A 142 6.58 1.21 19.24
C TYR A 142 6.89 2.31 20.26
N ASN A 143 6.84 2.00 21.56
CA ASN A 143 7.00 3.00 22.64
C ASN A 143 6.07 4.19 22.44
N MET A 144 4.80 3.93 22.16
CA MET A 144 3.82 4.97 21.87
C MET A 144 3.44 5.72 23.16
N ASN A 145 3.39 7.04 23.08
CA ASN A 145 2.94 7.88 24.20
C ASN A 145 1.41 7.97 24.21
N VAL A 146 0.74 6.87 24.47
CA VAL A 146 -0.72 6.75 24.59
C VAL A 146 -1.08 5.92 25.82
N GLY A 147 -2.26 6.16 26.39
CA GLY A 147 -2.72 5.44 27.57
C GLY A 147 -3.17 4.00 27.26
N LEU A 148 -3.01 3.13 28.25
CA LEU A 148 -3.46 1.73 28.24
C LEU A 148 -4.59 1.47 29.26
N LEU A 149 -5.32 2.53 29.66
CA LEU A 149 -6.39 2.48 30.68
C LEU A 149 -5.90 2.01 32.06
N GLN A 150 -4.67 2.37 32.40
CA GLN A 150 -4.11 2.17 33.73
C GLN A 150 -4.24 3.45 34.56
N GLU A 151 -4.12 3.32 35.87
CA GLU A 151 -4.11 4.47 36.76
C GLU A 151 -2.94 5.42 36.45
N ASN A 152 -3.22 6.71 36.30
CA ASN A 152 -2.32 7.77 35.87
C ASN A 152 -1.93 7.80 34.40
N ASP A 153 -2.43 6.88 33.56
CA ASP A 153 -2.26 6.98 32.11
C ASP A 153 -3.10 8.13 31.51
N PRO A 154 -2.69 8.69 30.37
CA PRO A 154 -3.58 9.52 29.57
C PRO A 154 -4.89 8.77 29.25
N ALA A 155 -6.00 9.48 29.25
CA ALA A 155 -7.31 8.88 28.96
C ALA A 155 -7.51 8.75 27.44
N ASP A 156 -6.77 7.82 26.84
CA ASP A 156 -6.82 7.48 25.42
C ASP A 156 -7.57 6.17 25.22
N PHE A 157 -8.77 6.23 24.68
CA PHE A 157 -9.59 5.03 24.48
C PHE A 157 -10.68 5.21 23.44
N SER A 158 -11.12 4.09 22.88
CA SER A 158 -12.32 4.00 22.05
C SER A 158 -13.44 3.29 22.79
N VAL A 159 -14.67 3.77 22.62
CA VAL A 159 -15.89 3.14 23.14
C VAL A 159 -16.53 2.37 21.99
N VAL A 160 -16.68 1.06 22.16
CA VAL A 160 -17.32 0.16 21.21
C VAL A 160 -18.72 -0.24 21.68
N THR A 161 -19.59 -0.66 20.77
CA THR A 161 -20.94 -1.17 21.11
C THR A 161 -20.89 -2.43 21.95
N ASP A 162 -19.98 -3.33 21.59
CA ASP A 162 -19.78 -4.63 22.22
C ASP A 162 -18.40 -5.20 21.80
N LEU A 163 -18.00 -6.32 22.42
CA LEU A 163 -16.74 -7.01 22.14
C LEU A 163 -16.90 -8.14 21.08
N THR A 164 -17.92 -8.08 20.26
CA THR A 164 -18.16 -9.00 19.15
C THR A 164 -18.05 -8.26 17.82
N SER A 165 -18.81 -7.17 17.67
CA SER A 165 -18.83 -6.35 16.46
C SER A 165 -17.74 -5.26 16.44
N PHE A 166 -17.28 -4.83 17.61
CA PHE A 166 -16.30 -3.75 17.79
C PHE A 166 -16.65 -2.45 17.04
N ASN A 167 -17.95 -2.13 16.89
CA ASN A 167 -18.36 -0.88 16.27
C ASN A 167 -18.01 0.29 17.17
N VAL A 168 -17.09 1.15 16.73
CA VAL A 168 -16.60 2.30 17.48
C VAL A 168 -17.65 3.41 17.46
N THR A 169 -18.09 3.84 18.65
CA THR A 169 -19.09 4.90 18.80
C THR A 169 -18.47 6.23 19.25
N LYS A 170 -17.35 6.19 19.97
CA LYS A 170 -16.62 7.37 20.45
C LYS A 170 -15.13 7.06 20.55
N THR A 171 -14.32 8.10 20.35
CA THR A 171 -12.88 8.06 20.60
C THR A 171 -12.46 9.24 21.45
N TYR A 172 -11.66 8.97 22.47
CA TYR A 172 -11.09 9.96 23.37
C TYR A 172 -9.58 9.97 23.26
N ILE A 173 -8.98 11.15 23.23
CA ILE A 173 -7.53 11.38 23.31
C ILE A 173 -7.28 12.39 24.41
N ASP A 174 -6.43 12.05 25.37
CA ASP A 174 -6.15 12.87 26.56
C ASP A 174 -7.43 13.35 27.26
N GLY A 175 -8.40 12.44 27.40
CA GLY A 175 -9.71 12.71 28.01
C GLY A 175 -10.66 13.56 27.17
N LYS A 176 -10.27 14.03 25.99
CA LYS A 176 -11.11 14.83 25.10
C LYS A 176 -11.82 13.95 24.09
N LEU A 177 -13.12 14.15 23.91
CA LEU A 177 -13.89 13.49 22.86
C LEU A 177 -13.47 14.05 21.51
N VAL A 178 -12.85 13.20 20.67
CA VAL A 178 -12.31 13.59 19.35
C VAL A 178 -13.10 13.02 18.18
N SER A 179 -13.90 11.97 18.42
CA SER A 179 -14.80 11.39 17.42
C SER A 179 -16.06 10.85 18.08
N LYS A 180 -17.19 10.99 17.38
CA LYS A 180 -18.49 10.46 17.80
C LYS A 180 -19.31 10.05 16.59
N ASN A 181 -19.81 8.80 16.59
CA ASN A 181 -20.67 8.25 15.53
C ASN A 181 -20.08 8.49 14.12
N ASN A 182 -18.84 8.10 13.93
CA ASN A 182 -18.06 8.23 12.69
C ASN A 182 -17.87 9.67 12.20
N LYS A 183 -18.01 10.67 13.10
CA LYS A 183 -17.72 12.07 12.78
C LYS A 183 -16.56 12.56 13.65
N THR A 184 -15.53 13.09 12.99
CA THR A 184 -14.44 13.76 13.70
C THR A 184 -14.94 15.05 14.35
N LEU A 185 -14.42 15.34 15.55
CA LEU A 185 -14.60 16.59 16.28
C LEU A 185 -13.30 17.40 16.32
N ILE A 186 -12.25 16.90 15.66
CA ILE A 186 -10.98 17.60 15.50
C ILE A 186 -11.14 18.58 14.35
N SER A 187 -10.74 19.84 14.55
CA SER A 187 -10.73 20.84 13.50
C SER A 187 -9.69 20.50 12.45
N SER A 188 -10.02 20.68 11.18
CA SER A 188 -9.03 20.59 10.10
C SER A 188 -7.99 21.70 10.24
N VAL A 189 -6.75 21.35 9.98
CA VAL A 189 -5.63 22.30 9.88
C VAL A 189 -5.31 22.46 8.40
N HIS A 190 -5.19 23.71 7.96
CA HIS A 190 -4.76 24.03 6.60
C HIS A 190 -3.25 24.18 6.62
N GLU A 191 -2.56 23.38 5.82
CA GLU A 191 -1.11 23.42 5.71
C GLU A 191 -0.69 23.69 4.26
N GLU A 192 0.54 24.15 4.09
CA GLU A 192 1.13 24.37 2.77
C GLU A 192 1.34 23.03 2.05
N LEU A 193 0.93 22.93 0.79
CA LEU A 193 1.06 21.71 0.01
C LEU A 193 2.53 21.47 -0.35
N VAL A 194 3.18 20.56 0.34
CA VAL A 194 4.56 20.14 0.03
C VAL A 194 4.51 19.12 -1.11
N ASN A 195 5.21 19.44 -2.21
CA ASN A 195 5.29 18.53 -3.35
C ASN A 195 6.57 18.74 -4.17
N ASN A 196 7.12 17.66 -4.70
CA ASN A 196 8.19 17.68 -5.68
C ASN A 196 7.69 17.04 -6.99
N PHE A 197 7.11 17.87 -7.86
CA PHE A 197 6.46 17.42 -9.09
C PHE A 197 6.83 18.40 -10.24
N ASN A 198 7.86 18.04 -11.02
CA ASN A 198 8.54 18.93 -11.95
C ASN A 198 8.61 18.44 -13.40
N CYS A 199 7.88 17.36 -13.75
CA CYS A 199 7.79 16.92 -15.14
C CYS A 199 6.83 17.77 -15.95
N SER A 200 7.05 17.81 -17.26
CA SER A 200 6.16 18.44 -18.25
C SER A 200 5.16 17.43 -18.81
N ILE A 201 4.08 17.95 -19.38
CA ILE A 201 3.13 17.14 -20.16
C ILE A 201 3.84 16.41 -21.29
N ILE A 202 3.33 15.22 -21.62
CA ILE A 202 3.87 14.38 -22.71
C ILE A 202 2.91 14.29 -23.89
N SER A 203 3.40 13.80 -25.02
CA SER A 203 2.62 13.55 -26.24
C SER A 203 2.67 12.06 -26.63
N ALA A 204 1.71 11.62 -27.46
CA ALA A 204 1.66 10.25 -27.94
C ALA A 204 2.93 9.83 -28.69
N ASP A 205 3.58 10.74 -29.41
CA ASP A 205 4.83 10.43 -30.11
C ASP A 205 5.97 9.99 -29.19
N GLN A 206 5.94 10.40 -27.92
CA GLN A 206 6.98 10.06 -26.94
C GLN A 206 6.84 8.65 -26.35
N ILE A 207 5.69 8.00 -26.58
CA ILE A 207 5.42 6.64 -26.08
C ILE A 207 5.22 5.62 -27.20
N LYS A 208 5.49 6.00 -28.45
CA LYS A 208 5.50 5.09 -29.59
C LYS A 208 6.64 4.09 -29.47
N VAL A 209 6.34 2.82 -29.72
CA VAL A 209 7.32 1.72 -29.73
C VAL A 209 7.58 1.26 -31.15
N PRO A 210 8.75 1.54 -31.76
CA PRO A 210 9.06 1.06 -33.11
C PRO A 210 9.00 -0.48 -33.21
N SER A 211 8.39 -1.00 -34.24
CA SER A 211 8.30 -2.45 -34.51
C SER A 211 9.62 -3.00 -35.05
N ILE A 212 10.59 -3.21 -34.14
CA ILE A 212 11.84 -3.93 -34.48
C ILE A 212 11.59 -5.46 -34.48
N SER A 213 10.68 -5.91 -33.64
CA SER A 213 10.22 -7.30 -33.52
C SER A 213 8.77 -7.30 -33.04
N GLU A 214 7.96 -8.17 -33.60
CA GLU A 214 6.58 -8.41 -33.15
C GLU A 214 6.53 -9.27 -31.87
N ASN A 215 7.59 -9.98 -31.54
CA ASN A 215 7.72 -10.71 -30.30
C ASN A 215 8.23 -9.75 -29.20
N VAL A 216 7.39 -9.50 -28.20
CA VAL A 216 7.68 -8.59 -27.09
C VAL A 216 7.74 -9.33 -25.76
N LYS A 217 8.60 -8.83 -24.85
CA LYS A 217 8.57 -9.24 -23.46
C LYS A 217 7.40 -8.54 -22.77
N VAL A 218 6.67 -9.27 -21.94
CA VAL A 218 5.57 -8.72 -21.16
C VAL A 218 5.78 -8.97 -19.69
N ILE A 219 5.21 -8.06 -18.86
CA ILE A 219 5.04 -8.24 -17.43
C ILE A 219 3.68 -8.89 -17.24
N GLU A 220 3.63 -10.15 -16.76
CA GLU A 220 2.37 -10.81 -16.47
C GLU A 220 1.96 -10.50 -15.04
N VAL A 221 0.78 -9.89 -14.87
CA VAL A 221 0.16 -9.62 -13.58
C VAL A 221 -0.86 -10.71 -13.24
N GLU A 222 -1.16 -10.87 -11.96
CA GLU A 222 -2.12 -11.82 -11.44
C GLU A 222 -2.96 -11.10 -10.37
N ASP A 223 -4.28 -11.18 -10.51
CA ASP A 223 -5.19 -10.51 -9.59
C ASP A 223 -4.97 -10.95 -8.13
N GLY A 224 -4.97 -9.97 -7.23
CA GLY A 224 -4.73 -10.20 -5.80
C GLY A 224 -3.28 -10.55 -5.42
N GLN A 225 -2.32 -10.51 -6.37
CA GLN A 225 -0.90 -10.81 -6.12
C GLN A 225 -0.02 -9.57 -6.30
N LEU A 226 1.00 -9.44 -5.44
CA LEU A 226 2.03 -8.40 -5.57
C LEU A 226 3.23 -8.85 -6.44
N ILE A 227 3.30 -10.13 -6.76
CA ILE A 227 4.39 -10.72 -7.56
C ILE A 227 3.96 -10.79 -9.02
N THR A 228 4.85 -10.35 -9.92
CA THR A 228 4.66 -10.45 -11.36
C THR A 228 5.55 -11.54 -11.97
N LYS A 229 5.17 -12.03 -13.14
CA LYS A 229 5.92 -13.02 -13.90
C LYS A 229 6.49 -12.42 -15.19
N LYS A 230 7.54 -13.03 -15.71
CA LYS A 230 8.07 -12.69 -17.03
C LYS A 230 7.34 -13.51 -18.07
N GLY A 231 6.79 -12.85 -19.10
CA GLY A 231 6.13 -13.49 -20.22
C GLY A 231 6.61 -12.97 -21.57
N ALA A 232 5.98 -13.46 -22.61
CA ALA A 232 6.16 -13.00 -23.98
C ALA A 232 4.80 -13.00 -24.70
N ALA A 233 4.65 -12.07 -25.64
CA ALA A 233 3.49 -11.98 -26.51
C ALA A 233 3.91 -11.61 -27.93
N GLN A 234 3.01 -11.84 -28.90
CA GLN A 234 3.18 -11.38 -30.25
C GLN A 234 2.17 -10.26 -30.51
N LEU A 235 2.68 -9.10 -30.92
CA LEU A 235 1.89 -7.93 -31.28
C LEU A 235 2.04 -7.62 -32.76
N ASN A 236 0.96 -7.20 -33.40
CA ASN A 236 0.99 -6.75 -34.78
C ASN A 236 1.48 -5.29 -34.85
N ALA A 237 2.29 -5.02 -35.86
CA ALA A 237 2.74 -3.66 -36.16
C ALA A 237 1.66 -2.87 -36.90
N VAL A 238 1.34 -1.67 -36.41
CA VAL A 238 0.46 -0.69 -37.08
C VAL A 238 1.31 0.52 -37.44
N ASN A 239 1.36 0.86 -38.74
CA ASN A 239 2.17 1.99 -39.26
C ASN A 239 3.65 1.97 -38.78
N GLY A 240 4.23 0.81 -38.57
CA GLY A 240 5.62 0.65 -38.14
C GLY A 240 5.83 0.74 -36.61
N PHE A 241 4.76 0.80 -35.81
CA PHE A 241 4.83 0.82 -34.37
C PHE A 241 4.03 -0.34 -33.76
N LEU A 242 4.40 -0.76 -32.56
CA LEU A 242 3.67 -1.73 -31.77
C LEU A 242 2.62 -0.98 -30.91
N GLU A 243 1.40 -1.48 -30.93
CA GLU A 243 0.27 -0.97 -30.16
C GLU A 243 -0.21 -2.00 -29.15
N SER A 244 -1.03 -1.58 -28.19
CA SER A 244 -1.74 -2.49 -27.29
C SER A 244 -2.71 -3.37 -28.08
N ASP A 245 -2.91 -4.59 -27.60
CA ASP A 245 -3.90 -5.54 -28.11
C ASP A 245 -4.82 -5.99 -26.99
N ALA A 246 -5.97 -5.31 -26.85
CA ALA A 246 -6.94 -5.60 -25.81
C ALA A 246 -7.56 -7.00 -25.94
N ALA A 247 -7.63 -7.55 -27.19
CA ALA A 247 -8.16 -8.89 -27.40
C ALA A 247 -7.25 -10.00 -26.83
N GLN A 248 -5.94 -9.73 -26.77
CA GLN A 248 -4.95 -10.61 -26.14
C GLN A 248 -4.66 -10.21 -24.68
N ASP A 249 -5.29 -9.12 -24.19
CA ASP A 249 -4.97 -8.46 -22.91
C ASP A 249 -3.47 -8.16 -22.78
N VAL A 250 -2.87 -7.61 -23.83
CA VAL A 250 -1.50 -7.15 -23.87
C VAL A 250 -1.50 -5.64 -24.07
N LEU A 251 -1.31 -4.89 -23.00
CA LEU A 251 -1.48 -3.46 -22.97
C LEU A 251 -0.13 -2.75 -22.80
N LYS A 252 -0.05 -1.53 -23.33
CA LYS A 252 1.11 -0.67 -23.12
C LYS A 252 1.12 -0.15 -21.67
N ILE A 253 2.28 -0.27 -21.02
CA ILE A 253 2.56 0.33 -19.72
C ILE A 253 3.64 1.39 -19.88
N VAL A 254 3.39 2.57 -19.31
CA VAL A 254 4.26 3.73 -19.45
C VAL A 254 4.62 4.26 -18.05
N VAL A 255 5.91 4.54 -17.86
CA VAL A 255 6.44 5.17 -16.62
C VAL A 255 7.01 6.53 -16.98
N VAL A 256 6.53 7.58 -16.30
CA VAL A 256 7.02 8.95 -16.44
C VAL A 256 7.62 9.42 -15.12
N ASN A 257 8.86 9.90 -15.18
CA ASN A 257 9.51 10.48 -14.01
C ASN A 257 8.83 11.79 -13.63
N ARG A 258 8.27 11.89 -12.41
CA ARG A 258 7.58 13.10 -11.96
C ARG A 258 8.48 14.18 -11.37
N TYR A 259 9.71 13.82 -11.00
CA TYR A 259 10.62 14.70 -10.29
C TYR A 259 11.43 15.62 -11.22
N PHE A 260 11.66 15.16 -12.45
CA PHE A 260 12.34 15.92 -13.50
C PHE A 260 11.95 15.40 -14.90
N ASN A 261 12.19 16.21 -15.91
CA ASN A 261 11.94 15.82 -17.28
C ASN A 261 12.89 14.71 -17.72
N ALA A 262 12.34 13.58 -18.10
CA ALA A 262 13.04 12.45 -18.70
C ALA A 262 12.14 11.82 -19.79
N PRO A 263 12.72 11.13 -20.78
CA PRO A 263 11.94 10.35 -21.72
C PRO A 263 11.08 9.31 -20.97
N PRO A 264 9.81 9.10 -21.33
CA PRO A 264 9.00 8.01 -20.80
C PRO A 264 9.64 6.65 -21.06
N SER A 265 9.53 5.73 -20.10
CA SER A 265 9.87 4.33 -20.28
C SER A 265 8.60 3.57 -20.67
N VAL A 266 8.68 2.76 -21.72
CA VAL A 266 7.52 2.01 -22.26
C VAL A 266 7.83 0.52 -22.26
N ALA A 267 6.83 -0.26 -21.83
CA ALA A 267 6.85 -1.73 -21.88
C ALA A 267 5.42 -2.25 -22.14
N PHE A 268 5.22 -3.56 -22.04
CA PHE A 268 3.91 -4.19 -22.18
C PHE A 268 3.58 -5.01 -20.93
N VAL A 269 2.31 -4.94 -20.51
CA VAL A 269 1.74 -5.72 -19.42
C VAL A 269 0.65 -6.63 -19.96
N LYS A 270 0.49 -7.81 -19.36
CA LYS A 270 -0.53 -8.80 -19.72
C LYS A 270 -1.37 -9.20 -18.52
N ASN A 271 -2.61 -9.56 -18.76
CA ASN A 271 -3.62 -9.94 -17.77
C ASN A 271 -4.04 -8.76 -16.87
N TYR A 272 -4.12 -7.57 -17.44
CA TYR A 272 -4.56 -6.36 -16.73
C TYR A 272 -6.09 -6.17 -16.78
N GLY A 273 -6.74 -6.69 -17.83
CA GLY A 273 -8.19 -6.74 -17.97
C GLY A 273 -8.86 -5.46 -18.47
N LEU A 274 -8.09 -4.45 -18.93
CA LEU A 274 -8.66 -3.20 -19.43
C LEU A 274 -9.04 -3.33 -20.91
N GLU A 275 -10.32 -3.14 -21.24
CA GLU A 275 -10.85 -3.28 -22.59
C GLU A 275 -10.84 -1.96 -23.38
N GLN A 276 -10.86 -0.81 -22.71
CA GLN A 276 -10.85 0.53 -23.31
C GLN A 276 -10.25 1.57 -22.38
N GLY A 277 -9.79 2.71 -22.92
CA GLY A 277 -9.26 3.81 -22.17
C GLY A 277 -7.90 3.56 -21.54
N ALA A 278 -7.55 4.34 -20.55
CA ALA A 278 -6.30 4.25 -19.80
C ALA A 278 -6.47 4.70 -18.35
N LEU A 279 -5.64 4.15 -17.49
CA LEU A 279 -5.51 4.44 -16.09
C LEU A 279 -4.09 4.97 -15.82
N ALA A 280 -3.96 6.03 -15.00
CA ALA A 280 -2.65 6.49 -14.54
C ALA A 280 -2.66 6.80 -13.04
N SER A 281 -1.56 6.51 -12.38
CA SER A 281 -1.38 6.78 -10.95
C SER A 281 0.06 7.15 -10.63
N CYS A 282 0.27 8.07 -9.69
CA CYS A 282 1.57 8.30 -9.08
C CYS A 282 1.67 7.77 -7.63
N VAL A 283 0.70 6.98 -7.19
CA VAL A 283 0.77 6.21 -5.93
C VAL A 283 1.54 4.90 -6.12
N ALA A 284 2.37 4.84 -7.13
CA ALA A 284 3.10 3.63 -7.52
C ALA A 284 4.35 3.43 -6.67
N HIS A 285 4.38 2.36 -5.88
CA HIS A 285 5.50 1.99 -5.01
C HIS A 285 6.70 1.51 -5.85
N ASP A 286 7.97 1.80 -5.46
CA ASP A 286 8.33 2.68 -4.30
C ASP A 286 8.72 4.06 -4.76
N SER A 287 8.95 4.24 -6.08
CA SER A 287 9.46 5.48 -6.66
C SER A 287 8.41 6.59 -6.72
N HIS A 288 7.14 6.23 -6.66
CA HIS A 288 6.01 7.14 -6.85
C HIS A 288 6.10 7.97 -8.15
N ASN A 289 6.69 7.40 -9.19
CA ASN A 289 6.61 7.92 -10.54
C ASN A 289 5.21 7.72 -11.10
N ILE A 290 4.86 8.43 -12.16
CA ILE A 290 3.58 8.19 -12.83
C ILE A 290 3.69 6.87 -13.60
N ILE A 291 2.80 5.93 -13.30
CA ILE A 291 2.60 4.70 -14.08
C ILE A 291 1.23 4.80 -14.75
N ALA A 292 1.17 4.46 -16.03
CA ALA A 292 -0.07 4.37 -16.76
C ALA A 292 -0.16 3.09 -17.57
N VAL A 293 -1.35 2.52 -17.66
CA VAL A 293 -1.68 1.38 -18.51
C VAL A 293 -2.89 1.75 -19.36
N GLY A 294 -2.89 1.39 -20.62
CA GLY A 294 -4.04 1.70 -21.48
C GLY A 294 -4.03 1.01 -22.83
N VAL A 295 -5.17 1.16 -23.51
CA VAL A 295 -5.45 0.53 -24.80
C VAL A 295 -4.95 1.39 -25.96
N SER A 296 -5.06 2.72 -25.87
CA SER A 296 -4.57 3.64 -26.91
C SER A 296 -3.50 4.60 -26.37
N ASP A 297 -2.56 5.02 -27.23
CA ASP A 297 -1.54 5.99 -26.86
C ASP A 297 -2.14 7.34 -26.46
N GLU A 298 -3.24 7.73 -27.12
CA GLU A 298 -3.98 8.95 -26.86
C GLU A 298 -4.59 8.95 -25.46
N ASP A 299 -5.24 7.86 -25.04
CA ASP A 299 -5.86 7.76 -23.72
C ASP A 299 -4.80 7.64 -22.62
N ILE A 300 -3.72 6.90 -22.85
CA ILE A 300 -2.58 6.83 -21.92
C ILE A 300 -2.03 8.23 -21.66
N VAL A 301 -1.79 9.01 -22.72
CA VAL A 301 -1.26 10.38 -22.59
C VAL A 301 -2.25 11.31 -21.91
N LYS A 302 -3.56 11.19 -22.18
CA LYS A 302 -4.59 11.97 -21.46
C LYS A 302 -4.55 11.66 -19.97
N ALA A 303 -4.56 10.38 -19.58
CA ALA A 303 -4.53 9.96 -18.18
C ALA A 303 -3.25 10.46 -17.48
N ILE A 304 -2.07 10.30 -18.09
CA ILE A 304 -0.79 10.81 -17.54
C ILE A 304 -0.84 12.33 -17.37
N ASN A 305 -1.30 13.06 -18.38
CA ASN A 305 -1.35 14.51 -18.34
C ASN A 305 -2.35 15.06 -17.33
N LEU A 306 -3.41 14.32 -17.00
CA LEU A 306 -4.30 14.67 -15.88
C LEU A 306 -3.53 14.61 -14.55
N VAL A 307 -2.78 13.56 -14.28
CA VAL A 307 -1.93 13.45 -13.08
C VAL A 307 -0.89 14.57 -13.02
N ILE A 308 -0.25 14.88 -14.15
CA ILE A 308 0.75 15.97 -14.23
C ILE A 308 0.12 17.33 -13.90
N ARG A 309 -1.02 17.67 -14.49
CA ARG A 309 -1.73 18.95 -14.27
C ARG A 309 -2.15 19.14 -12.83
N HIS A 310 -2.56 18.05 -12.16
CA HIS A 310 -2.99 18.06 -10.76
C HIS A 310 -1.85 17.85 -9.76
N LYS A 311 -0.60 17.71 -10.25
CA LYS A 311 0.59 17.51 -9.40
C LYS A 311 0.50 16.26 -8.53
N GLY A 312 -0.13 15.22 -9.03
CA GLY A 312 -0.32 13.93 -8.38
C GLY A 312 -1.76 13.46 -8.41
N GLY A 313 -1.94 12.17 -8.28
CA GLY A 313 -3.26 11.58 -8.24
C GLY A 313 -3.39 10.23 -8.92
N VAL A 314 -4.64 9.81 -9.03
CA VAL A 314 -5.11 8.69 -9.84
C VAL A 314 -6.07 9.24 -10.87
N SER A 315 -5.96 8.81 -12.11
CA SER A 315 -6.80 9.28 -13.21
C SER A 315 -7.22 8.16 -14.13
N LEU A 316 -8.34 8.38 -14.80
CA LEU A 316 -8.88 7.54 -15.85
C LEU A 316 -9.23 8.45 -17.03
N ALA A 317 -8.92 8.00 -18.25
CA ALA A 317 -9.30 8.70 -19.46
C ALA A 317 -9.68 7.71 -20.56
N ASN A 318 -10.68 8.07 -21.33
CA ASN A 318 -11.04 7.43 -22.60
C ASN A 318 -11.43 8.50 -23.63
N GLU A 319 -12.05 8.12 -24.74
CA GLU A 319 -12.46 9.04 -25.78
C GLU A 319 -13.44 10.11 -25.30
N THR A 320 -14.31 9.79 -24.35
CA THR A 320 -15.45 10.59 -23.93
C THR A 320 -15.40 11.12 -22.50
N GLU A 321 -14.59 10.52 -21.63
CA GLU A 321 -14.58 10.82 -20.20
C GLU A 321 -13.14 10.99 -19.69
N GLU A 322 -12.95 11.99 -18.84
CA GLU A 322 -11.72 12.22 -18.09
C GLU A 322 -12.09 12.35 -16.61
N LEU A 323 -11.54 11.48 -15.77
CA LEU A 323 -11.71 11.52 -14.32
C LEU A 323 -10.36 11.60 -13.63
N VAL A 324 -10.29 12.34 -12.52
CA VAL A 324 -9.09 12.44 -11.71
C VAL A 324 -9.43 12.59 -10.24
N LEU A 325 -8.72 11.86 -9.40
CA LEU A 325 -8.60 12.10 -7.96
C LEU A 325 -7.28 12.83 -7.73
N PRO A 326 -7.27 14.15 -7.49
CA PRO A 326 -6.04 14.88 -7.23
C PRO A 326 -5.45 14.52 -5.87
N LEU A 327 -4.15 14.28 -5.84
CA LEU A 327 -3.38 14.00 -4.63
C LEU A 327 -2.15 14.94 -4.57
N PRO A 328 -2.37 16.25 -4.35
CA PRO A 328 -1.30 17.25 -4.49
C PRO A 328 -0.30 17.28 -3.34
N VAL A 329 -0.58 16.64 -2.21
CA VAL A 329 0.37 16.57 -1.08
C VAL A 329 1.37 15.46 -1.36
N ALA A 330 2.62 15.80 -1.57
CA ALA A 330 3.71 14.92 -1.98
C ALA A 330 3.38 14.09 -3.26
N GLY A 331 2.34 14.43 -4.00
CA GLY A 331 1.86 13.70 -5.17
C GLY A 331 1.04 12.45 -4.87
N ILE A 332 0.81 12.10 -3.60
CA ILE A 332 0.20 10.83 -3.17
C ILE A 332 -0.85 10.96 -2.08
N MET A 333 -1.07 12.16 -1.53
CA MET A 333 -2.04 12.42 -0.47
C MET A 333 -2.90 13.64 -0.80
N SER A 334 -4.04 13.74 -0.12
CA SER A 334 -4.99 14.85 -0.26
C SER A 334 -5.14 15.60 1.06
N GLU A 335 -5.35 16.91 1.01
CA GLU A 335 -5.78 17.74 2.15
C GLU A 335 -7.30 17.69 2.37
N LYS A 336 -8.05 17.06 1.45
CA LYS A 336 -9.50 16.97 1.55
C LYS A 336 -9.93 16.01 2.64
N ASN A 337 -11.18 16.15 3.05
CA ASN A 337 -11.83 15.23 3.97
C ASN A 337 -11.76 13.78 3.44
N GLY A 338 -11.43 12.80 4.30
CA GLY A 338 -11.27 11.41 3.90
C GLY A 338 -12.52 10.80 3.24
N TYR A 339 -13.72 11.23 3.64
CA TYR A 339 -14.96 10.77 2.98
C TYR A 339 -15.12 11.33 1.57
N GLU A 340 -14.67 12.56 1.29
CA GLU A 340 -14.64 13.12 -0.05
C GLU A 340 -13.65 12.38 -0.94
N VAL A 341 -12.47 12.04 -0.38
CA VAL A 341 -11.44 11.27 -1.09
C VAL A 341 -11.95 9.85 -1.40
N ALA A 342 -12.58 9.18 -0.43
CA ALA A 342 -13.19 7.87 -0.62
C ALA A 342 -14.23 7.88 -1.74
N SER A 343 -15.18 8.83 -1.71
CA SER A 343 -16.20 8.96 -2.74
C SER A 343 -15.64 9.28 -4.13
N ALA A 344 -14.54 10.01 -4.20
CA ALA A 344 -13.86 10.28 -5.47
C ALA A 344 -13.10 9.05 -6.00
N TYR A 345 -12.52 8.25 -5.08
CA TYR A 345 -11.85 7.00 -5.42
C TYR A 345 -12.86 5.97 -5.95
N GLU A 346 -13.96 5.74 -5.23
CA GLU A 346 -15.05 4.85 -5.66
C GLU A 346 -15.57 5.16 -7.08
N LYS A 347 -15.63 6.44 -7.46
CA LYS A 347 -16.04 6.83 -8.81
C LYS A 347 -15.07 6.40 -9.89
N LEU A 348 -13.78 6.33 -9.58
CA LEU A 348 -12.76 5.81 -10.50
C LEU A 348 -12.83 4.29 -10.59
N ASP A 349 -13.03 3.61 -9.46
CA ASP A 349 -13.06 2.15 -9.35
C ASP A 349 -14.28 1.52 -10.05
N LEU A 350 -15.41 2.24 -10.12
CA LEU A 350 -16.63 1.80 -10.78
C LEU A 350 -16.63 1.95 -12.32
N ARG A 351 -15.55 2.47 -12.93
CA ARG A 351 -15.44 2.71 -14.38
C ARG A 351 -14.49 1.76 -15.07
#